data_7075c524fa0a62e98a4e7cb7440cb02a
#
_entry.id   7075c524fa0a62e98a4e7cb7440cb02a
#
_cell.length_a   1.000
_cell.length_b   1.000
_cell.length_c   1.000
_cell.angle_alpha   90.00
_cell.angle_beta   90.00
_cell.angle_gamma   90.00
#
_symmetry.space_group_name_H-M   'P 1'
#
loop_
_entity.id
_entity.type
_entity.pdbx_description
1 polymer ?
#
loop_
_entity_poly.entity_id
_entity_poly.type
_entity_poly.pdbx_seq_one_letter_code
_entity_poly.pdbx_strand_id
1 'polypeptide(L)'
;MRDVAILRFSPTEGPGYFADWLDARGLGWRLVALDEGAAMPAYPRAFAGIALMGGPMSVNDPVPWAPAVDSLLRDAVAADVPVIGHCLGGQLLAKALGADVRRTSVPEIGWIDVDVAAPAAAGEWFGGRSRFETFQWHYDAFALPAGATRVLTNRHNANQAYIIDDRHVGLQCHIEMTRDMVETWLATGAGELPPASRPELQSAADMRRDLAAHVAALNAVANDVYARWSRHLRG
;
A
#
# COMPACT_ATOMS: atom_id res chain seq x y z
N MET A 1 4.54 23.95 -4.06
CA MET A 1 4.90 22.51 -4.21
C MET A 1 3.90 21.90 -5.18
N ARG A 2 4.31 20.94 -6.03
CA ARG A 2 3.38 20.20 -6.90
C ARG A 2 2.51 19.27 -6.04
N ASP A 3 1.36 18.87 -6.59
CA ASP A 3 0.47 17.91 -5.92
C ASP A 3 1.08 16.49 -5.94
N VAL A 4 0.70 15.66 -4.98
CA VAL A 4 0.85 14.20 -5.04
C VAL A 4 -0.25 13.63 -5.91
N ALA A 5 0.08 12.79 -6.91
CA ALA A 5 -0.93 12.02 -7.62
C ALA A 5 -1.31 10.78 -6.80
N ILE A 6 -2.60 10.58 -6.55
CA ILE A 6 -3.12 9.38 -5.89
C ILE A 6 -3.94 8.59 -6.91
N LEU A 7 -3.44 7.43 -7.34
CA LEU A 7 -4.11 6.56 -8.29
C LEU A 7 -5.03 5.60 -7.52
N ARG A 8 -6.33 5.68 -7.81
CA ARG A 8 -7.37 4.79 -7.26
C ARG A 8 -7.84 3.81 -8.32
N PHE A 9 -8.01 2.55 -7.93
CA PHE A 9 -8.38 1.44 -8.80
C PHE A 9 -9.75 0.83 -8.48
N SER A 10 -10.33 1.20 -7.35
CA SER A 10 -11.64 0.74 -6.87
C SER A 10 -12.29 1.81 -6.00
N PRO A 11 -13.60 2.02 -6.09
CA PRO A 11 -14.29 3.06 -5.31
C PRO A 11 -14.27 2.79 -3.79
N THR A 12 -14.07 1.54 -3.38
CA THR A 12 -13.97 1.15 -1.96
C THR A 12 -12.55 1.23 -1.40
N GLU A 13 -11.55 1.51 -2.24
CA GLU A 13 -10.14 1.55 -1.88
C GLU A 13 -9.54 2.94 -2.16
N GLY A 14 -10.10 3.93 -1.48
CA GLY A 14 -9.65 5.31 -1.53
C GLY A 14 -8.37 5.56 -0.73
N PRO A 15 -7.87 6.81 -0.72
CA PRO A 15 -6.62 7.17 -0.04
C PRO A 15 -6.68 7.11 1.49
N GLY A 16 -7.89 7.08 2.09
CA GLY A 16 -8.07 6.94 3.53
C GLY A 16 -7.19 7.89 4.34
N TYR A 17 -6.56 7.36 5.38
CA TYR A 17 -5.68 8.12 6.25
C TYR A 17 -4.49 8.78 5.53
N PHE A 18 -4.08 8.30 4.36
CA PHE A 18 -3.02 8.97 3.58
C PHE A 18 -3.44 10.37 3.12
N ALA A 19 -4.70 10.55 2.66
CA ALA A 19 -5.22 11.85 2.32
C ALA A 19 -5.33 12.77 3.55
N ASP A 20 -5.89 12.26 4.66
CA ASP A 20 -5.97 13.00 5.92
C ASP A 20 -4.59 13.47 6.39
N TRP A 21 -3.58 12.60 6.22
CA TRP A 21 -2.20 12.90 6.57
C TRP A 21 -1.58 14.00 5.71
N LEU A 22 -1.84 14.00 4.38
CA LEU A 22 -1.39 15.05 3.46
C LEU A 22 -2.07 16.38 3.77
N ASP A 23 -3.40 16.37 3.97
CA ASP A 23 -4.19 17.56 4.29
C ASP A 23 -3.72 18.23 5.60
N ALA A 24 -3.47 17.42 6.63
CA ALA A 24 -2.97 17.91 7.92
C ALA A 24 -1.60 18.60 7.83
N ARG A 25 -0.86 18.40 6.73
CA ARG A 25 0.45 19.00 6.47
C ARG A 25 0.45 20.06 5.37
N GLY A 26 -0.73 20.38 4.82
CA GLY A 26 -0.87 21.32 3.72
C GLY A 26 -0.18 20.86 2.43
N LEU A 27 -0.03 19.54 2.25
CA LEU A 27 0.52 18.94 1.05
C LEU A 27 -0.62 18.70 0.05
N GLY A 28 -0.59 19.39 -1.10
CA GLY A 28 -1.58 19.23 -2.15
C GLY A 28 -1.57 17.82 -2.74
N TRP A 29 -2.74 17.31 -3.06
CA TRP A 29 -2.88 16.02 -3.74
C TRP A 29 -4.04 16.05 -4.74
N ARG A 30 -3.98 15.12 -5.71
CA ARG A 30 -5.01 14.94 -6.72
C ARG A 30 -5.36 13.47 -6.87
N LEU A 31 -6.65 13.15 -6.75
CA LEU A 31 -7.16 11.81 -7.06
C LEU A 31 -7.24 11.59 -8.56
N VAL A 32 -6.70 10.47 -9.01
CA VAL A 32 -6.84 9.94 -10.37
C VAL A 32 -7.63 8.64 -10.27
N ALA A 33 -8.95 8.73 -10.43
CA ALA A 33 -9.88 7.62 -10.28
C ALA A 33 -9.92 6.79 -11.59
N LEU A 34 -8.99 5.84 -11.74
CA LEU A 34 -8.90 5.00 -12.95
C LEU A 34 -10.08 4.05 -13.09
N ASP A 35 -10.70 3.67 -11.99
CA ASP A 35 -11.95 2.93 -11.92
C ASP A 35 -13.15 3.70 -12.50
N GLU A 36 -13.07 5.02 -12.54
CA GLU A 36 -14.08 5.93 -13.14
C GLU A 36 -13.65 6.46 -14.52
N GLY A 37 -12.56 5.94 -15.08
CA GLY A 37 -12.08 6.34 -16.42
C GLY A 37 -11.32 7.66 -16.43
N ALA A 38 -10.78 8.12 -15.30
CA ALA A 38 -9.91 9.29 -15.27
C ALA A 38 -8.69 9.10 -16.18
N ALA A 39 -8.28 10.17 -16.85
CA ALA A 39 -7.12 10.15 -17.72
C ALA A 39 -5.82 9.89 -16.90
N MET A 40 -5.01 8.95 -17.39
CA MET A 40 -3.69 8.67 -16.81
C MET A 40 -2.78 9.90 -16.93
N PRO A 41 -2.03 10.25 -15.86
CA PRO A 41 -1.00 11.28 -15.95
C PRO A 41 0.04 10.96 -17.03
N ALA A 42 0.30 11.91 -17.92
CA ALA A 42 1.24 11.70 -19.02
C ALA A 42 2.72 11.71 -18.57
N TYR A 43 3.02 12.44 -17.51
CA TYR A 43 4.40 12.67 -17.06
C TYR A 43 4.50 12.58 -15.53
N PRO A 44 5.35 11.70 -14.97
CA PRO A 44 5.51 11.59 -13.51
C PRO A 44 6.08 12.87 -12.88
N ARG A 45 6.93 13.60 -13.59
CA ARG A 45 7.52 14.88 -13.12
C ARG A 45 6.52 16.02 -12.97
N ALA A 46 5.26 15.85 -13.41
CA ALA A 46 4.19 16.81 -13.15
C ALA A 46 3.76 16.81 -11.67
N PHE A 47 4.12 15.76 -10.91
CA PHE A 47 3.73 15.57 -9.52
C PHE A 47 4.94 15.59 -8.58
N ALA A 48 4.67 15.93 -7.31
CA ALA A 48 5.66 15.86 -6.25
C ALA A 48 6.03 14.40 -5.91
N GLY A 49 5.06 13.50 -6.02
CA GLY A 49 5.17 12.07 -5.82
C GLY A 49 3.92 11.35 -6.34
N ILE A 50 3.97 10.03 -6.40
CA ILE A 50 2.88 9.18 -6.86
C ILE A 50 2.54 8.16 -5.78
N ALA A 51 1.28 8.10 -5.40
CA ALA A 51 0.74 7.08 -4.50
C ALA A 51 -0.23 6.17 -5.28
N LEU A 52 -0.15 4.86 -5.05
CA LEU A 52 -1.06 3.88 -5.62
C LEU A 52 -1.81 3.20 -4.49
N MET A 53 -3.13 3.16 -4.62
CA MET A 53 -4.00 2.52 -3.64
C MET A 53 -4.15 1.03 -3.92
N GLY A 54 -4.90 0.34 -3.09
CA GLY A 54 -5.29 -1.03 -3.27
C GLY A 54 -6.31 -1.24 -4.39
N GLY A 55 -6.72 -2.49 -4.57
CA GLY A 55 -7.75 -2.89 -5.53
C GLY A 55 -8.07 -4.38 -5.45
N PRO A 56 -9.30 -4.80 -5.75
CA PRO A 56 -9.74 -6.20 -5.65
C PRO A 56 -9.24 -7.08 -6.81
N MET A 57 -8.66 -6.47 -7.88
CA MET A 57 -8.16 -7.20 -9.04
C MET A 57 -6.73 -7.70 -8.83
N SER A 58 -6.32 -8.70 -9.58
CA SER A 58 -4.91 -9.08 -9.69
C SER A 58 -4.17 -8.14 -10.65
N VAL A 59 -2.90 -7.87 -10.38
CA VAL A 59 -2.02 -7.18 -11.36
C VAL A 59 -1.83 -8.00 -12.65
N ASN A 60 -2.25 -9.26 -12.67
CA ASN A 60 -2.19 -10.15 -13.82
C ASN A 60 -3.49 -10.17 -14.63
N ASP A 61 -4.54 -9.49 -14.16
CA ASP A 61 -5.78 -9.36 -14.91
C ASP A 61 -5.60 -8.42 -16.11
N PRO A 62 -6.34 -8.65 -17.20
CA PRO A 62 -6.28 -7.82 -18.41
C PRO A 62 -7.09 -6.53 -18.23
N VAL A 63 -6.63 -5.63 -17.36
CA VAL A 63 -7.30 -4.34 -17.12
C VAL A 63 -6.78 -3.25 -18.06
N PRO A 64 -7.66 -2.37 -18.61
CA PRO A 64 -7.28 -1.41 -19.65
C PRO A 64 -6.19 -0.40 -19.25
N TRP A 65 -6.16 -0.01 -17.98
CA TRP A 65 -5.20 0.98 -17.49
C TRP A 65 -3.82 0.39 -17.15
N ALA A 66 -3.67 -0.95 -17.06
CA ALA A 66 -2.43 -1.58 -16.59
C ALA A 66 -1.17 -1.21 -17.40
N PRO A 67 -1.17 -1.19 -18.76
CA PRO A 67 0.02 -0.80 -19.51
C PRO A 67 0.44 0.65 -19.28
N ALA A 68 -0.51 1.55 -19.07
CA ALA A 68 -0.22 2.97 -18.81
C ALA A 68 0.33 3.19 -17.40
N VAL A 69 -0.20 2.48 -16.39
CA VAL A 69 0.33 2.49 -15.02
C VAL A 69 1.75 1.94 -15.00
N ASP A 70 2.00 0.82 -15.66
CA ASP A 70 3.32 0.20 -15.76
C ASP A 70 4.37 1.16 -16.37
N SER A 71 4.04 1.85 -17.47
CA SER A 71 4.91 2.86 -18.06
C SER A 71 5.14 4.04 -17.11
N LEU A 72 4.09 4.59 -16.50
CA LEU A 72 4.20 5.71 -15.56
C LEU A 72 5.11 5.38 -14.38
N LEU A 73 5.04 4.16 -13.85
CA LEU A 73 5.86 3.73 -12.70
C LEU A 73 7.32 3.57 -13.07
N ARG A 74 7.63 2.97 -14.23
CA ARG A 74 9.02 2.90 -14.72
C ARG A 74 9.60 4.29 -14.93
N ASP A 75 8.84 5.18 -15.56
CA ASP A 75 9.27 6.56 -15.80
C ASP A 75 9.43 7.34 -14.49
N ALA A 76 8.56 7.10 -13.49
CA ALA A 76 8.67 7.72 -12.17
C ALA A 76 9.95 7.30 -11.45
N VAL A 77 10.26 6.01 -11.42
CA VAL A 77 11.49 5.49 -10.81
C VAL A 77 12.71 6.02 -11.55
N ALA A 78 12.75 5.95 -12.88
CA ALA A 78 13.86 6.48 -13.70
C ALA A 78 14.04 8.01 -13.56
N ALA A 79 12.97 8.73 -13.22
CA ALA A 79 12.98 10.17 -13.00
C ALA A 79 13.20 10.55 -11.53
N ASP A 80 13.41 9.60 -10.64
CA ASP A 80 13.46 9.76 -9.18
C ASP A 80 12.25 10.45 -8.58
N VAL A 81 11.07 10.33 -9.15
CA VAL A 81 9.81 10.78 -8.54
C VAL A 81 9.39 9.74 -7.51
N PRO A 82 9.24 10.10 -6.22
CA PRO A 82 8.94 9.13 -5.17
C PRO A 82 7.61 8.43 -5.42
N VAL A 83 7.61 7.10 -5.23
CA VAL A 83 6.42 6.25 -5.39
C VAL A 83 6.14 5.53 -4.08
N ILE A 84 4.87 5.48 -3.66
CA ILE A 84 4.39 4.62 -2.57
C ILE A 84 3.19 3.82 -3.06
N GLY A 85 3.20 2.52 -2.86
CA GLY A 85 2.11 1.62 -3.26
C GLY A 85 1.60 0.80 -2.08
N HIS A 86 0.26 0.76 -1.93
CA HIS A 86 -0.44 -0.03 -0.92
C HIS A 86 -1.08 -1.24 -1.60
N CYS A 87 -0.84 -2.44 -1.13
CA CYS A 87 -1.36 -3.72 -1.61
C CYS A 87 -1.20 -3.88 -3.14
N LEU A 88 -2.28 -3.77 -3.92
CA LEU A 88 -2.23 -3.75 -5.39
C LEU A 88 -1.21 -2.72 -5.90
N GLY A 89 -1.15 -1.53 -5.31
CA GLY A 89 -0.19 -0.49 -5.69
C GLY A 89 1.26 -0.91 -5.47
N GLY A 90 1.57 -1.61 -4.37
CA GLY A 90 2.88 -2.20 -4.12
C GLY A 90 3.23 -3.32 -5.11
N GLN A 91 2.24 -4.12 -5.48
CA GLN A 91 2.37 -5.17 -6.50
C GLN A 91 2.58 -4.59 -7.90
N LEU A 92 1.86 -3.52 -8.27
CA LEU A 92 2.04 -2.82 -9.55
C LEU A 92 3.44 -2.24 -9.68
N LEU A 93 3.95 -1.60 -8.62
CA LEU A 93 5.33 -1.09 -8.61
C LEU A 93 6.35 -2.22 -8.76
N ALA A 94 6.18 -3.33 -8.04
CA ALA A 94 7.07 -4.49 -8.16
C ALA A 94 7.06 -5.07 -9.58
N LYS A 95 5.88 -5.24 -10.18
CA LYS A 95 5.72 -5.76 -11.55
C LYS A 95 6.33 -4.82 -12.60
N ALA A 96 6.11 -3.50 -12.49
CA ALA A 96 6.70 -2.51 -13.37
C ALA A 96 8.23 -2.55 -13.37
N LEU A 97 8.83 -2.97 -12.25
CA LEU A 97 10.27 -3.15 -12.09
C LEU A 97 10.75 -4.58 -12.38
N GLY A 98 9.92 -5.39 -13.00
CA GLY A 98 10.27 -6.73 -13.50
C GLY A 98 10.17 -7.85 -12.47
N ALA A 99 9.60 -7.62 -11.29
CA ALA A 99 9.37 -8.66 -10.32
C ALA A 99 8.07 -9.44 -10.58
N ASP A 100 8.06 -10.71 -10.25
CA ASP A 100 6.86 -11.55 -10.32
C ASP A 100 5.87 -11.17 -9.22
N VAL A 101 4.58 -11.22 -9.56
CA VAL A 101 3.47 -11.20 -8.59
C VAL A 101 2.63 -12.44 -8.82
N ARG A 102 2.44 -13.22 -7.76
CA ARG A 102 1.77 -14.53 -7.83
C ARG A 102 0.81 -14.75 -6.68
N ARG A 103 -0.16 -15.63 -6.91
CA ARG A 103 -1.05 -16.11 -5.86
C ARG A 103 -0.25 -16.73 -4.72
N THR A 104 -0.56 -16.33 -3.48
CA THR A 104 0.06 -16.92 -2.28
C THR A 104 -0.59 -18.27 -1.96
N SER A 105 0.16 -19.13 -1.28
CA SER A 105 -0.41 -20.38 -0.71
C SER A 105 -1.28 -20.12 0.52
N VAL A 106 -1.06 -18.99 1.17
CA VAL A 106 -1.77 -18.56 2.38
C VAL A 106 -2.23 -17.11 2.19
N PRO A 107 -3.51 -16.87 1.88
CA PRO A 107 -4.07 -15.52 1.85
C PRO A 107 -4.09 -14.92 3.26
N GLU A 108 -3.98 -13.60 3.35
CA GLU A 108 -3.99 -12.89 4.62
C GLU A 108 -5.13 -11.88 4.64
N ILE A 109 -6.04 -11.99 5.63
CA ILE A 109 -7.19 -11.08 5.80
C ILE A 109 -7.35 -10.75 7.28
N GLY A 110 -7.33 -9.46 7.61
CA GLY A 110 -7.52 -8.93 8.96
C GLY A 110 -6.29 -8.27 9.54
N TRP A 111 -6.29 -8.12 10.85
CA TRP A 111 -5.19 -7.55 11.63
C TRP A 111 -4.11 -8.61 11.86
N ILE A 112 -2.94 -8.42 11.24
CA ILE A 112 -1.85 -9.41 11.24
C ILE A 112 -0.53 -8.70 11.53
N ASP A 113 0.23 -9.28 12.43
CA ASP A 113 1.57 -8.80 12.79
C ASP A 113 2.58 -8.96 11.65
N VAL A 114 3.43 -7.96 11.51
CA VAL A 114 4.62 -7.97 10.67
C VAL A 114 5.88 -7.66 11.48
N ASP A 115 6.98 -8.27 11.11
CA ASP A 115 8.29 -8.05 11.69
C ASP A 115 9.13 -7.15 10.78
N VAL A 116 9.92 -6.24 11.35
CA VAL A 116 10.89 -5.42 10.61
C VAL A 116 12.08 -6.29 10.23
N ALA A 117 12.22 -6.59 8.92
CA ALA A 117 13.17 -7.58 8.41
C ALA A 117 14.61 -7.06 8.27
N ALA A 118 14.79 -5.75 8.11
CA ALA A 118 16.11 -5.11 7.95
C ALA A 118 16.18 -3.85 8.82
N PRO A 119 16.36 -3.98 10.15
CA PRO A 119 16.27 -2.84 11.07
C PRO A 119 17.19 -1.65 10.73
N ALA A 120 18.38 -1.92 10.23
CA ALA A 120 19.34 -0.86 9.86
C ALA A 120 18.85 -0.01 8.66
N ALA A 121 18.19 -0.63 7.67
CA ALA A 121 17.62 0.07 6.52
C ALA A 121 16.21 0.63 6.81
N ALA A 122 15.48 -0.03 7.71
CA ALA A 122 14.06 0.23 7.96
C ALA A 122 13.80 1.02 9.25
N GLY A 123 14.79 1.20 10.13
CA GLY A 123 14.58 1.76 11.46
C GLY A 123 13.91 3.13 11.46
N GLU A 124 14.27 4.00 10.53
CA GLU A 124 13.66 5.33 10.39
C GLU A 124 12.28 5.30 9.69
N TRP A 125 11.97 4.24 8.94
CA TRP A 125 10.70 4.10 8.23
C TRP A 125 9.55 3.72 9.14
N PHE A 126 9.83 2.96 10.20
CA PHE A 126 8.80 2.42 11.10
C PHE A 126 8.96 2.93 12.54
N GLY A 127 9.60 4.10 12.73
CA GLY A 127 9.71 4.74 14.04
C GLY A 127 10.45 3.89 15.08
N GLY A 128 11.43 3.11 14.66
CA GLY A 128 12.22 2.24 15.53
C GLY A 128 11.52 0.97 16.02
N ARG A 129 10.31 0.68 15.52
CA ARG A 129 9.59 -0.55 15.86
C ARG A 129 10.29 -1.77 15.25
N SER A 130 10.33 -2.87 16.01
CA SER A 130 10.79 -4.18 15.51
C SER A 130 9.65 -5.05 14.99
N ARG A 131 8.41 -4.78 15.45
CA ARG A 131 7.18 -5.49 15.11
C ARG A 131 5.97 -4.58 15.34
N PHE A 132 4.94 -4.72 14.51
CA PHE A 132 3.66 -4.03 14.67
C PHE A 132 2.57 -4.76 13.88
N GLU A 133 1.32 -4.44 14.19
CA GLU A 133 0.16 -5.00 13.50
C GLU A 133 -0.21 -4.13 12.29
N THR A 134 -0.59 -4.80 11.18
CA THR A 134 -1.07 -4.15 9.95
C THR A 134 -2.41 -4.72 9.55
N PHE A 135 -3.17 -4.00 8.70
CA PHE A 135 -4.36 -4.55 8.08
C PHE A 135 -3.99 -5.22 6.76
N GLN A 136 -4.46 -6.45 6.56
CA GLN A 136 -4.20 -7.27 5.39
C GLN A 136 -5.51 -7.63 4.72
N TRP A 137 -5.53 -7.63 3.38
CA TRP A 137 -6.58 -8.25 2.58
C TRP A 137 -6.02 -8.55 1.19
N HIS A 138 -5.30 -9.67 1.08
CA HIS A 138 -4.66 -10.02 -0.17
C HIS A 138 -4.56 -11.53 -0.39
N TYR A 139 -4.57 -11.90 -1.67
CA TYR A 139 -4.41 -13.25 -2.18
C TYR A 139 -3.15 -13.41 -3.02
N ASP A 140 -2.64 -12.32 -3.57
CA ASP A 140 -1.41 -12.27 -4.34
C ASP A 140 -0.31 -11.59 -3.54
N ALA A 141 0.95 -11.91 -3.83
CA ALA A 141 2.10 -11.23 -3.25
C ALA A 141 3.21 -11.06 -4.30
N PHE A 142 4.01 -10.04 -4.10
CA PHE A 142 5.14 -9.70 -4.96
C PHE A 142 6.42 -10.45 -4.54
N ALA A 143 7.23 -10.80 -5.54
CA ALA A 143 8.67 -11.00 -5.36
C ALA A 143 9.36 -9.64 -5.21
N LEU A 144 10.59 -9.63 -4.66
CA LEU A 144 11.35 -8.39 -4.54
C LEU A 144 11.87 -7.94 -5.92
N PRO A 145 11.66 -6.68 -6.31
CA PRO A 145 12.35 -6.11 -7.47
C PRO A 145 13.88 -6.11 -7.28
N ALA A 146 14.60 -6.09 -8.40
CA ALA A 146 16.06 -5.95 -8.36
C ALA A 146 16.46 -4.64 -7.65
N GLY A 147 17.42 -4.70 -6.74
CA GLY A 147 17.87 -3.56 -5.94
C GLY A 147 16.97 -3.20 -4.75
N ALA A 148 15.83 -3.86 -4.58
CA ALA A 148 14.96 -3.61 -3.43
C ALA A 148 15.49 -4.25 -2.14
N THR A 149 15.35 -3.51 -1.04
CA THR A 149 15.57 -4.03 0.31
C THR A 149 14.25 -4.45 0.93
N ARG A 150 14.13 -5.72 1.36
CA ARG A 150 13.00 -6.18 2.17
C ARG A 150 13.04 -5.49 3.53
N VAL A 151 11.94 -4.86 3.93
CA VAL A 151 11.86 -4.15 5.20
C VAL A 151 10.78 -4.69 6.14
N LEU A 152 9.76 -5.36 5.62
CA LEU A 152 8.76 -6.07 6.43
C LEU A 152 8.62 -7.52 5.95
N THR A 153 8.36 -8.40 6.91
CA THR A 153 8.12 -9.83 6.70
C THR A 153 7.11 -10.34 7.72
N ASN A 154 6.50 -11.48 7.45
CA ASN A 154 5.83 -12.27 8.47
C ASN A 154 5.96 -13.79 8.15
N ARG A 155 5.35 -14.62 9.01
CA ARG A 155 5.44 -16.08 8.87
C ARG A 155 4.68 -16.65 7.65
N HIS A 156 3.70 -15.90 7.12
CA HIS A 156 2.84 -16.36 6.02
C HIS A 156 3.37 -15.89 4.67
N ASN A 157 3.88 -14.64 4.63
CA ASN A 157 4.44 -14.04 3.43
C ASN A 157 5.75 -13.31 3.76
N ALA A 158 6.85 -13.78 3.20
CA ALA A 158 8.16 -13.20 3.43
C ALA A 158 8.30 -11.75 2.92
N ASN A 159 7.49 -11.32 1.97
CA ASN A 159 7.60 -10.01 1.33
C ASN A 159 6.40 -9.13 1.67
N GLN A 160 6.41 -8.54 2.85
CA GLN A 160 5.35 -7.64 3.33
C GLN A 160 5.59 -6.16 2.97
N ALA A 161 6.85 -5.76 2.82
CA ALA A 161 7.23 -4.47 2.25
C ALA A 161 8.66 -4.46 1.74
N TYR A 162 8.90 -3.59 0.78
CA TYR A 162 10.24 -3.29 0.27
C TYR A 162 10.45 -1.79 0.05
N ILE A 163 11.72 -1.39 0.02
CA ILE A 163 12.16 -0.02 -0.28
C ILE A 163 13.23 -0.09 -1.36
N ILE A 164 13.20 0.88 -2.29
CA ILE A 164 14.21 1.09 -3.32
C ILE A 164 14.73 2.52 -3.19
N ASP A 165 16.05 2.69 -3.14
CA ASP A 165 16.75 3.97 -3.11
C ASP A 165 16.26 4.92 -1.99
N ASP A 166 15.84 4.36 -0.85
CA ASP A 166 15.26 5.09 0.30
C ASP A 166 14.09 6.02 -0.09
N ARG A 167 13.43 5.76 -1.21
CA ARG A 167 12.47 6.67 -1.85
C ARG A 167 11.20 5.99 -2.34
N HIS A 168 11.32 4.83 -2.96
CA HIS A 168 10.17 4.10 -3.48
C HIS A 168 9.79 2.99 -2.53
N VAL A 169 8.50 2.90 -2.19
CA VAL A 169 7.99 1.98 -1.17
C VAL A 169 6.87 1.13 -1.77
N GLY A 170 7.00 -0.19 -1.64
CA GLY A 170 5.91 -1.12 -1.92
C GLY A 170 5.50 -1.83 -0.64
N LEU A 171 4.24 -1.69 -0.27
CA LEU A 171 3.61 -2.33 0.89
C LEU A 171 2.64 -3.41 0.39
N GLN A 172 2.66 -4.60 0.98
CA GLN A 172 1.61 -5.60 0.76
C GLN A 172 0.39 -5.33 1.65
N CYS A 173 0.66 -4.78 2.82
CA CYS A 173 -0.35 -4.40 3.80
C CYS A 173 -0.96 -3.02 3.50
N HIS A 174 -2.05 -2.74 4.20
CA HIS A 174 -2.77 -1.48 4.17
C HIS A 174 -2.50 -0.69 5.44
N ILE A 175 -1.71 0.38 5.34
CA ILE A 175 -1.44 1.31 6.45
C ILE A 175 -2.30 2.58 6.38
N GLU A 176 -3.01 2.76 5.26
CA GLU A 176 -3.93 3.86 4.99
C GLU A 176 -5.32 3.69 5.58
N MET A 177 -5.59 2.57 6.25
CA MET A 177 -6.92 2.23 6.72
C MET A 177 -7.48 3.24 7.71
N THR A 178 -8.76 3.53 7.51
CA THR A 178 -9.62 4.21 8.45
C THR A 178 -10.68 3.26 8.99
N ARG A 179 -11.37 3.66 10.07
CA ARG A 179 -12.49 2.88 10.60
C ARG A 179 -13.57 2.62 9.55
N ASP A 180 -13.92 3.65 8.78
CA ASP A 180 -14.98 3.57 7.77
C ASP A 180 -14.57 2.65 6.60
N MET A 181 -13.28 2.65 6.23
CA MET A 181 -12.77 1.70 5.22
C MET A 181 -12.88 0.26 5.70
N VAL A 182 -12.48 -0.03 6.95
CA VAL A 182 -12.60 -1.39 7.51
C VAL A 182 -14.06 -1.84 7.49
N GLU A 183 -14.99 -1.00 7.97
CA GLU A 183 -16.42 -1.37 7.97
C GLU A 183 -16.98 -1.56 6.55
N THR A 184 -16.56 -0.74 5.59
CA THR A 184 -16.93 -0.89 4.19
C THR A 184 -16.43 -2.22 3.62
N TRP A 185 -15.17 -2.59 3.88
CA TRP A 185 -14.60 -3.83 3.38
C TRP A 185 -15.21 -5.07 4.05
N LEU A 186 -15.53 -4.99 5.33
CA LEU A 186 -16.25 -6.05 6.04
C LEU A 186 -17.66 -6.28 5.47
N ALA A 187 -18.29 -5.22 4.97
CA ALA A 187 -19.61 -5.31 4.34
C ALA A 187 -19.52 -5.85 2.90
N THR A 188 -18.60 -5.33 2.10
CA THR A 188 -18.48 -5.70 0.67
C THR A 188 -17.80 -7.05 0.47
N GLY A 189 -16.81 -7.39 1.30
CA GLY A 189 -16.06 -8.65 1.27
C GLY A 189 -16.60 -9.74 2.19
N ALA A 190 -17.82 -9.62 2.71
CA ALA A 190 -18.39 -10.56 3.70
C ALA A 190 -18.36 -12.03 3.25
N GLY A 191 -18.47 -12.29 1.94
CA GLY A 191 -18.40 -13.62 1.37
C GLY A 191 -17.02 -14.29 1.42
N GLU A 192 -15.97 -13.54 1.67
CA GLU A 192 -14.59 -14.02 1.75
C GLU A 192 -14.18 -14.38 3.18
N LEU A 193 -14.97 -13.96 4.17
CA LEU A 193 -14.60 -14.06 5.57
C LEU A 193 -14.99 -15.41 6.19
N PRO A 194 -14.09 -16.01 7.01
CA PRO A 194 -14.41 -17.23 7.72
C PRO A 194 -15.39 -16.94 8.87
N PRO A 195 -16.23 -17.93 9.24
CA PRO A 195 -17.13 -17.80 10.39
C PRO A 195 -16.38 -17.74 11.73
N ALA A 196 -15.15 -18.27 11.77
CA ALA A 196 -14.26 -18.25 12.93
C ALA A 196 -12.82 -17.96 12.46
N SER A 197 -12.11 -17.14 13.22
CA SER A 197 -10.76 -16.71 12.87
C SER A 197 -9.74 -17.85 12.87
N ARG A 198 -8.79 -17.72 11.97
CA ARG A 198 -7.51 -18.44 11.93
C ARG A 198 -6.38 -17.41 11.95
N PRO A 199 -5.14 -17.81 12.20
CA PRO A 199 -4.03 -16.85 12.32
C PRO A 199 -3.82 -15.95 11.10
N GLU A 200 -4.20 -16.42 9.91
CA GLU A 200 -4.04 -15.72 8.62
C GLU A 200 -5.34 -15.11 8.08
N LEU A 201 -6.51 -15.50 8.65
CA LEU A 201 -7.83 -15.07 8.19
C LEU A 201 -8.72 -14.78 9.39
N GLN A 202 -9.03 -13.53 9.63
CA GLN A 202 -9.91 -13.14 10.74
C GLN A 202 -11.39 -13.10 10.33
N SER A 203 -12.27 -13.39 11.28
CA SER A 203 -13.71 -13.15 11.14
C SER A 203 -14.03 -11.66 11.22
N ALA A 204 -15.16 -11.24 10.65
CA ALA A 204 -15.63 -9.86 10.78
C ALA A 204 -15.79 -9.40 12.23
N ALA A 205 -16.20 -10.31 13.14
CA ALA A 205 -16.37 -10.00 14.56
C ALA A 205 -15.02 -9.70 15.23
N ASP A 206 -13.97 -10.48 14.90
CA ASP A 206 -12.65 -10.27 15.45
C ASP A 206 -11.99 -9.01 14.90
N MET A 207 -12.15 -8.72 13.60
CA MET A 207 -11.64 -7.47 13.01
C MET A 207 -12.30 -6.21 13.60
N ARG A 208 -13.56 -6.30 14.05
CA ARG A 208 -14.25 -5.19 14.73
C ARG A 208 -13.87 -5.01 16.19
N ARG A 209 -13.33 -6.06 16.81
CA ARG A 209 -12.92 -5.97 18.22
C ARG A 209 -11.82 -4.93 18.35
N ASP A 210 -12.02 -3.98 19.26
CA ASP A 210 -11.06 -2.89 19.50
C ASP A 210 -10.64 -2.09 18.26
N LEU A 211 -11.51 -2.03 17.23
CA LEU A 211 -11.23 -1.43 15.92
C LEU A 211 -10.60 -0.02 16.02
N ALA A 212 -11.08 0.82 16.93
CA ALA A 212 -10.54 2.16 17.10
C ALA A 212 -9.09 2.15 17.60
N ALA A 213 -8.73 1.20 18.45
CA ALA A 213 -7.36 1.05 18.95
C ALA A 213 -6.42 0.51 17.85
N HIS A 214 -6.86 -0.49 17.09
CA HIS A 214 -6.11 -1.02 15.93
C HIS A 214 -5.84 0.06 14.91
N VAL A 215 -6.87 0.81 14.49
CA VAL A 215 -6.70 1.91 13.54
C VAL A 215 -5.76 3.00 14.06
N ALA A 216 -5.89 3.39 15.33
CA ALA A 216 -4.99 4.40 15.92
C ALA A 216 -3.53 3.94 15.97
N ALA A 217 -3.28 2.67 16.31
CA ALA A 217 -1.94 2.09 16.33
C ALA A 217 -1.35 2.02 14.91
N LEU A 218 -2.16 1.58 13.93
CA LEU A 218 -1.76 1.52 12.53
C LEU A 218 -1.43 2.92 11.96
N ASN A 219 -2.27 3.91 12.24
CA ASN A 219 -2.05 5.28 11.80
C ASN A 219 -0.79 5.91 12.42
N ALA A 220 -0.38 5.49 13.62
CA ALA A 220 0.91 5.90 14.19
C ALA A 220 2.09 5.34 13.38
N VAL A 221 2.00 4.11 12.87
CA VAL A 221 2.99 3.56 11.93
C VAL A 221 2.96 4.30 10.59
N ALA A 222 1.77 4.52 10.05
CA ALA A 222 1.58 5.27 8.81
C ALA A 222 2.18 6.68 8.87
N ASN A 223 2.08 7.36 10.01
CA ASN A 223 2.71 8.66 10.24
C ASN A 223 4.23 8.61 9.99
N ASP A 224 4.92 7.60 10.52
CA ASP A 224 6.37 7.46 10.35
C ASP A 224 6.73 7.18 8.88
N VAL A 225 6.00 6.25 8.24
CA VAL A 225 6.20 5.88 6.82
C VAL A 225 5.99 7.09 5.91
N TYR A 226 4.86 7.78 6.06
CA TYR A 226 4.52 8.92 5.21
C TYR A 226 5.43 10.12 5.46
N ALA A 227 5.83 10.35 6.71
CA ALA A 227 6.80 11.39 7.06
C ALA A 227 8.17 11.12 6.41
N ARG A 228 8.62 9.86 6.39
CA ARG A 228 9.87 9.49 5.72
C ARG A 228 9.76 9.64 4.21
N TRP A 229 8.71 9.09 3.60
CA TRP A 229 8.46 9.16 2.17
C TRP A 229 8.34 10.60 1.67
N SER A 230 7.64 11.46 2.42
CA SER A 230 7.41 12.85 2.02
C SER A 230 8.67 13.72 1.97
N ARG A 231 9.78 13.30 2.61
CA ARG A 231 11.06 14.00 2.52
C ARG A 231 11.62 14.04 1.09
N HIS A 232 11.17 13.13 0.25
CA HIS A 232 11.57 12.99 -1.14
C HIS A 232 10.63 13.69 -2.12
N LEU A 233 9.51 14.27 -1.65
CA LEU A 233 8.56 15.00 -2.50
C LEU A 233 9.25 16.19 -3.18
N ARG A 234 8.97 16.35 -4.46
CA ARG A 234 9.59 17.35 -5.30
C ARG A 234 8.77 18.65 -5.31
N GLY A 235 9.45 19.77 -5.18
CA GLY A 235 8.87 21.11 -5.29
C GLY A 235 8.45 21.50 -6.71
#